data_632d2e8807da85ea62e683f2c7ca55bf
#
_entry.id   632d2e8807da85ea62e683f2c7ca55bf
#
_cell.length_a   1.000
_cell.length_b   1.000
_cell.length_c   1.000
_cell.angle_alpha   90.00
_cell.angle_beta   90.00
_cell.angle_gamma   90.00
#
_symmetry.space_group_name_H-M   'P 1'
#
loop_
_entity.id
_entity.type
_entity.pdbx_description
1 polymer ?
#
loop_
_entity_poly.entity_id
_entity_poly.type
_entity_poly.pdbx_seq_one_letter_code
_entity_poly.pdbx_strand_id
1 'polypeptide(L)'
;APDAAYLAAVRTRFAQWILDTADANYDQAWLDYQYEIGRRHTNPKKNQTDKADSVPSVNFRYLSALTIPVTTTLKPFLAKKGASPADVEKMHAAWVKSVLMQAILWSYPYVREGKF
;
A
#
# COMPACT_ATOMS: atom_id res chain seq x y z
N ALA A 1 -16.13 17.85 -0.52
CA ALA A 1 -16.12 16.56 0.18
C ALA A 1 -15.68 15.43 -0.78
N PRO A 2 -14.97 14.41 -0.32
CA PRO A 2 -14.63 13.28 -1.16
C PRO A 2 -15.87 12.58 -1.69
N ASP A 3 -15.83 12.14 -2.95
CA ASP A 3 -16.90 11.35 -3.54
C ASP A 3 -17.06 10.02 -2.76
N ALA A 4 -18.29 9.69 -2.36
CA ALA A 4 -18.59 8.47 -1.61
C ALA A 4 -18.26 7.20 -2.41
N ALA A 5 -18.50 7.21 -3.73
CA ALA A 5 -18.16 6.09 -4.61
C ALA A 5 -16.63 5.90 -4.70
N TYR A 6 -15.89 6.98 -4.78
CA TYR A 6 -14.43 6.94 -4.76
C TYR A 6 -13.92 6.34 -3.44
N LEU A 7 -14.44 6.80 -2.30
CA LEU A 7 -14.03 6.27 -1.00
C LEU A 7 -14.35 4.78 -0.84
N ALA A 8 -15.49 4.34 -1.37
CA ALA A 8 -15.86 2.92 -1.34
C ALA A 8 -14.86 2.09 -2.18
N ALA A 9 -14.51 2.55 -3.37
CA ALA A 9 -13.52 1.89 -4.22
C ALA A 9 -12.14 1.83 -3.55
N VAL A 10 -11.70 2.92 -2.92
CA VAL A 10 -10.43 2.97 -2.18
C VAL A 10 -10.42 1.97 -1.03
N ARG A 11 -11.50 1.88 -0.26
CA ARG A 11 -11.61 0.91 0.85
C ARG A 11 -11.51 -0.53 0.36
N THR A 12 -12.17 -0.85 -0.74
CA THR A 12 -12.12 -2.19 -1.33
C THR A 12 -10.70 -2.54 -1.79
N ARG A 13 -10.03 -1.61 -2.45
CA ARG A 13 -8.64 -1.81 -2.90
C ARG A 13 -7.67 -1.91 -1.73
N PHE A 14 -7.88 -1.11 -0.70
CA PHE A 14 -7.05 -1.15 0.51
C PHE A 14 -7.18 -2.49 1.23
N ALA A 15 -8.41 -3.01 1.37
CA ALA A 15 -8.65 -4.32 1.95
C ALA A 15 -7.95 -5.43 1.15
N GLN A 16 -8.03 -5.38 -0.19
CA GLN A 16 -7.33 -6.34 -1.05
C GLN A 16 -5.81 -6.24 -0.90
N TRP A 17 -5.28 -5.03 -0.80
CA TRP A 17 -3.84 -4.81 -0.59
C TRP A 17 -3.37 -5.42 0.74
N ILE A 18 -4.16 -5.34 1.80
CA ILE A 18 -3.83 -5.97 3.08
C ILE A 18 -3.71 -7.49 2.91
N LEU A 19 -4.67 -8.11 2.21
CA LEU A 19 -4.65 -9.55 1.94
C LEU A 19 -3.45 -9.95 1.08
N ASP A 20 -3.17 -9.22 0.03
CA ASP A 20 -2.04 -9.47 -0.86
C ASP A 20 -0.70 -9.34 -0.12
N THR A 21 -0.58 -8.38 0.78
CA THR A 21 0.60 -8.20 1.61
C THR A 21 0.77 -9.37 2.57
N ALA A 22 -0.31 -9.83 3.20
CA ALA A 22 -0.28 -10.97 4.11
C ALA A 22 0.08 -12.28 3.39
N ASP A 23 -0.36 -12.46 2.14
CA ASP A 23 -0.04 -13.63 1.33
C ASP A 23 1.45 -13.71 0.97
N ALA A 24 2.12 -12.59 0.90
CA ALA A 24 3.57 -12.49 0.66
C ALA A 24 4.05 -13.30 -0.55
N ASN A 25 3.29 -13.31 -1.63
CA ASN A 25 3.63 -14.02 -2.85
C ASN A 25 4.53 -13.16 -3.74
N TYR A 26 5.82 -13.11 -3.42
CA TYR A 26 6.82 -12.22 -4.04
C TYR A 26 7.30 -12.74 -5.39
N ASP A 27 6.41 -12.78 -6.38
CA ASP A 27 6.70 -13.14 -7.76
C ASP A 27 6.75 -11.89 -8.67
N GLN A 28 6.93 -12.12 -9.97
CA GLN A 28 6.96 -11.01 -10.94
C GLN A 28 5.64 -10.25 -10.99
N ALA A 29 4.50 -10.95 -10.87
CA ALA A 29 3.18 -10.32 -10.87
C ALA A 29 3.01 -9.40 -9.66
N TRP A 30 3.52 -9.83 -8.49
CA TRP A 30 3.52 -8.99 -7.30
C TRP A 30 4.37 -7.72 -7.49
N LEU A 31 5.56 -7.86 -8.07
CA LEU A 31 6.44 -6.72 -8.36
C LEU A 31 5.79 -5.73 -9.32
N ASP A 32 5.20 -6.24 -10.40
CA ASP A 32 4.49 -5.41 -11.39
C ASP A 32 3.31 -4.67 -10.75
N TYR A 33 2.62 -5.32 -9.83
CA TYR A 33 1.54 -4.71 -9.06
C TYR A 33 2.03 -3.55 -8.18
N GLN A 34 3.18 -3.68 -7.53
CA GLN A 34 3.75 -2.59 -6.74
C GLN A 34 4.08 -1.37 -7.59
N TYR A 35 4.67 -1.57 -8.76
CA TYR A 35 4.91 -0.47 -9.70
C TYR A 35 3.61 0.16 -10.20
N GLU A 36 2.59 -0.64 -10.43
CA GLU A 36 1.27 -0.14 -10.81
C GLU A 36 0.61 0.67 -9.69
N ILE A 37 0.72 0.25 -8.43
CA ILE A 37 0.24 1.03 -7.29
C ILE A 37 0.87 2.43 -7.30
N GLY A 38 2.18 2.51 -7.47
CA GLY A 38 2.87 3.79 -7.57
C GLY A 38 2.32 4.66 -8.70
N ARG A 39 2.17 4.10 -9.89
CA ARG A 39 1.66 4.80 -11.07
C ARG A 39 0.24 5.31 -10.88
N ARG A 40 -0.62 4.58 -10.19
CA ARG A 40 -2.02 4.99 -9.92
C ARG A 40 -2.13 6.26 -9.08
N HIS A 41 -1.05 6.67 -8.42
CA HIS A 41 -1.01 7.88 -7.61
C HIS A 41 -0.37 9.06 -8.35
N THR A 42 0.08 8.87 -9.59
CA THR A 42 0.72 9.89 -10.42
C THR A 42 -0.12 10.23 -11.65
N ASN A 43 0.14 11.40 -12.26
CA ASN A 43 -0.25 11.63 -13.64
C ASN A 43 0.54 10.64 -14.52
N PRO A 44 -0.01 10.04 -15.53
CA PRO A 44 -1.40 10.08 -16.04
C PRO A 44 -2.31 8.98 -15.47
N LYS A 45 -1.89 8.19 -14.51
CA LYS A 45 -2.64 7.00 -14.02
C LYS A 45 -3.65 7.29 -12.92
N LYS A 46 -3.47 8.38 -12.18
CA LYS A 46 -4.37 8.76 -11.09
C LYS A 46 -5.80 8.91 -11.61
N ASN A 47 -6.76 8.30 -10.90
CA ASN A 47 -8.18 8.31 -11.21
C ASN A 47 -8.62 7.47 -12.43
N GLN A 48 -7.70 6.92 -13.22
CA GLN A 48 -8.07 6.11 -14.39
C GLN A 48 -8.69 4.77 -14.02
N THR A 49 -8.13 4.07 -13.04
CA THR A 49 -8.59 2.75 -12.63
C THR A 49 -10.01 2.77 -12.08
N ASP A 50 -10.32 3.75 -11.23
CA ASP A 50 -11.63 3.90 -10.59
C ASP A 50 -12.52 4.92 -11.32
N LYS A 51 -12.00 5.55 -12.37
CA LYS A 51 -12.68 6.62 -13.13
C LYS A 51 -13.22 7.71 -12.21
N ALA A 52 -12.42 8.07 -11.20
CA ALA A 52 -12.82 8.98 -10.15
C ALA A 52 -12.48 10.43 -10.51
N ASP A 53 -13.31 11.36 -10.03
CA ASP A 53 -13.01 12.80 -10.04
C ASP A 53 -12.31 13.15 -8.73
N SER A 54 -10.99 13.19 -8.77
CA SER A 54 -10.12 13.43 -7.63
C SER A 54 -8.88 14.22 -8.07
N VAL A 55 -7.99 14.55 -7.13
CA VAL A 55 -6.74 15.23 -7.44
C VAL A 55 -5.92 14.45 -8.49
N PRO A 56 -5.25 15.13 -9.43
CA PRO A 56 -4.57 14.46 -10.54
C PRO A 56 -3.31 13.69 -10.12
N SER A 57 -2.73 14.01 -8.98
CA SER A 57 -1.52 13.36 -8.47
C SER A 57 -1.46 13.47 -6.95
N VAL A 58 -0.87 12.45 -6.33
CA VAL A 58 -0.56 12.42 -4.89
C VAL A 58 0.95 12.53 -4.76
N ASN A 59 1.44 13.52 -4.01
CA ASN A 59 2.87 13.66 -3.75
C ASN A 59 3.38 12.45 -2.94
N PHE A 60 4.58 11.98 -3.25
CA PHE A 60 5.13 10.77 -2.65
C PHE A 60 5.20 10.85 -1.11
N ARG A 61 5.42 12.03 -0.55
CA ARG A 61 5.44 12.21 0.92
C ARG A 61 4.16 11.71 1.61
N TYR A 62 3.00 11.85 0.97
CA TYR A 62 1.71 11.37 1.52
C TYR A 62 1.59 9.87 1.40
N LEU A 63 2.02 9.30 0.27
CA LEU A 63 2.04 7.85 0.08
C LEU A 63 3.00 7.18 1.07
N SER A 64 4.17 7.78 1.26
CA SER A 64 5.14 7.32 2.24
C SER A 64 4.63 7.46 3.67
N ALA A 65 4.00 8.58 4.01
CA ALA A 65 3.45 8.83 5.35
C ALA A 65 2.36 7.82 5.74
N LEU A 66 1.63 7.27 4.77
CA LEU A 66 0.62 6.23 5.02
C LEU A 66 1.22 4.97 5.65
N THR A 67 2.51 4.72 5.46
CA THR A 67 3.18 3.57 6.07
C THR A 67 3.16 3.62 7.60
N ILE A 68 3.05 4.82 8.19
CA ILE A 68 3.03 5.00 9.64
C ILE A 68 1.78 4.34 10.25
N PRO A 69 0.54 4.74 9.89
CA PRO A 69 -0.64 4.12 10.49
C PRO A 69 -0.80 2.65 10.10
N VAL A 70 -0.47 2.26 8.87
CA VAL A 70 -0.62 0.86 8.45
C VAL A 70 0.35 -0.09 9.13
N THR A 71 1.46 0.40 9.66
CA THR A 71 2.41 -0.42 10.44
C THR A 71 2.12 -0.36 11.94
N THR A 72 1.78 0.81 12.47
CA THR A 72 1.62 0.99 13.92
C THR A 72 0.30 0.47 14.46
N THR A 73 -0.74 0.38 13.64
CA THR A 73 -2.09 -0.02 14.08
C THR A 73 -2.41 -1.50 13.86
N LEU A 74 -1.55 -2.25 13.16
CA LEU A 74 -1.87 -3.64 12.80
C LEU A 74 -1.71 -4.63 13.97
N LYS A 75 -0.76 -4.41 14.86
CA LYS A 75 -0.36 -5.38 15.88
C LYS A 75 -1.52 -5.89 16.74
N PRO A 76 -2.46 -5.05 17.22
CA PRO A 76 -3.62 -5.55 17.97
C PRO A 76 -4.50 -6.51 17.17
N PHE A 77 -4.59 -6.34 15.85
CA PHE A 77 -5.36 -7.23 14.99
C PHE A 77 -4.71 -8.59 14.84
N LEU A 78 -3.38 -8.65 14.81
CA LEU A 78 -2.64 -9.90 14.76
C LEU A 78 -2.83 -10.72 16.06
N ALA A 79 -2.97 -10.05 17.19
CA ALA A 79 -3.17 -10.68 18.48
C ALA A 79 -4.58 -11.30 18.66
N LYS A 80 -5.57 -10.83 17.91
CA LYS A 80 -6.98 -11.26 18.07
C LYS A 80 -7.24 -12.74 17.80
N LYS A 81 -6.37 -13.41 17.01
CA LYS A 81 -6.55 -14.83 16.64
C LYS A 81 -5.86 -15.80 17.57
N GLY A 82 -5.42 -15.37 18.75
CA GLY A 82 -4.84 -16.22 19.76
C GLY A 82 -3.38 -16.62 19.54
N ALA A 83 -2.67 -15.96 18.63
CA ALA A 83 -1.25 -16.16 18.44
C ALA A 83 -0.47 -15.78 19.71
N SER A 84 0.65 -16.47 19.97
CA SER A 84 1.52 -16.13 21.10
C SER A 84 2.11 -14.73 20.92
N PRO A 85 2.48 -14.04 22.03
CA PRO A 85 3.16 -12.73 21.90
C PRO A 85 4.42 -12.79 21.03
N ALA A 86 5.19 -13.86 21.08
CA ALA A 86 6.37 -14.05 20.24
C ALA A 86 6.01 -14.15 18.76
N ASP A 87 4.94 -14.87 18.42
CA ASP A 87 4.47 -14.98 17.03
C ASP A 87 3.89 -13.66 16.53
N VAL A 88 3.17 -12.92 17.36
CA VAL A 88 2.67 -11.58 17.02
C VAL A 88 3.83 -10.65 16.68
N GLU A 89 4.91 -10.67 17.47
CA GLU A 89 6.10 -9.86 17.19
C GLU A 89 6.74 -10.22 15.85
N LYS A 90 6.86 -11.51 15.53
CA LYS A 90 7.43 -11.97 14.26
C LYS A 90 6.56 -11.56 13.07
N MET A 91 5.26 -11.74 13.17
CA MET A 91 4.31 -11.36 12.13
C MET A 91 4.32 -9.85 11.91
N HIS A 92 4.33 -9.07 12.98
CA HIS A 92 4.39 -7.62 12.90
C HIS A 92 5.70 -7.14 12.26
N ALA A 93 6.83 -7.72 12.64
CA ALA A 93 8.12 -7.38 12.05
C ALA A 93 8.15 -7.68 10.54
N ALA A 94 7.60 -8.82 10.12
CA ALA A 94 7.49 -9.18 8.71
C ALA A 94 6.58 -8.20 7.95
N TRP A 95 5.45 -7.82 8.55
CA TRP A 95 4.53 -6.83 7.99
C TRP A 95 5.21 -5.48 7.77
N VAL A 96 5.90 -4.96 8.78
CA VAL A 96 6.63 -3.68 8.71
C VAL A 96 7.65 -3.71 7.58
N LYS A 97 8.44 -4.78 7.48
CA LYS A 97 9.45 -4.93 6.42
C LYS A 97 8.81 -4.93 5.03
N SER A 98 7.70 -5.67 4.87
CA SER A 98 6.99 -5.74 3.59
C SER A 98 6.44 -4.36 3.20
N VAL A 99 5.82 -3.63 4.13
CA VAL A 99 5.26 -2.30 3.86
C VAL A 99 6.36 -1.31 3.47
N LEU A 100 7.49 -1.32 4.17
CA LEU A 100 8.62 -0.44 3.83
C LEU A 100 9.22 -0.79 2.47
N MET A 101 9.38 -2.07 2.17
CA MET A 101 9.83 -2.51 0.84
C MET A 101 8.86 -2.06 -0.26
N GLN A 102 7.56 -2.20 -0.03
CA GLN A 102 6.54 -1.76 -0.97
C GLN A 102 6.61 -0.23 -1.19
N ALA A 103 6.80 0.55 -0.13
CA ALA A 103 6.95 2.01 -0.26
C ALA A 103 8.15 2.39 -1.14
N ILE A 104 9.25 1.66 -1.05
CA ILE A 104 10.40 1.85 -1.94
C ILE A 104 9.98 1.62 -3.40
N LEU A 105 9.28 0.54 -3.68
CA LEU A 105 8.82 0.19 -5.04
C LEU A 105 7.79 1.21 -5.57
N TRP A 106 6.91 1.70 -4.72
CA TRP A 106 5.94 2.75 -5.10
C TRP A 106 6.60 4.06 -5.50
N SER A 107 7.83 4.32 -5.04
CA SER A 107 8.57 5.53 -5.39
C SER A 107 9.02 5.57 -6.85
N TYR A 108 9.02 4.44 -7.54
CA TYR A 108 9.55 4.31 -8.90
C TYR A 108 9.07 5.41 -9.86
N PRO A 109 7.75 5.70 -9.99
CA PRO A 109 7.27 6.73 -10.91
C PRO A 109 7.55 8.16 -10.44
N TYR A 110 8.00 8.35 -9.21
CA TYR A 110 8.34 9.67 -8.65
C TYR A 110 9.81 10.01 -8.78
N VAL A 111 10.65 9.03 -9.05
CA VAL A 111 12.10 9.19 -9.08
C VAL A 111 12.55 9.36 -10.53
N ARG A 112 13.52 10.24 -10.74
CA ARG A 112 14.09 10.44 -12.07
C ARG A 112 14.74 9.15 -12.57
N GLU A 113 14.57 8.87 -13.88
CA GLU A 113 15.16 7.72 -14.53
C GLU A 113 16.67 7.61 -14.22
N GLY A 114 17.11 6.41 -13.92
CA GLY A 114 18.52 6.14 -13.55
C GLY A 114 18.86 6.45 -12.09
N LYS A 115 17.89 6.91 -11.28
CA LYS A 115 18.09 7.24 -9.86
C LYS A 115 17.29 6.36 -8.90
N PHE A 116 16.42 5.53 -9.43
CA PHE A 116 15.70 4.56 -8.60
C PHE A 116 16.62 3.42 -8.18
#